data_cf5124255442ff3d0eaf910bfd87f016
#
_entry.id   cf5124255442ff3d0eaf910bfd87f016
#
_cell.length_a   1.000
_cell.length_b   1.000
_cell.length_c   1.000
_cell.angle_alpha   90.00
_cell.angle_beta   90.00
_cell.angle_gamma   90.00
#
_symmetry.space_group_name_H-M   'P 1'
#
loop_
_entity.id
_entity.type
_entity.pdbx_description
1 polymer ?
#
loop_
_entity_poly.entity_id
_entity_poly.type
_entity_poly.pdbx_seq_one_letter_code
_entity_poly.pdbx_strand_id
1 'polypeptide(L)'
;MHEEDDSTSLCSMFAGDESFGIDTGKIREVLGKRELERVPMAPVFVAGVVPYRGDVLTTVSFRALLGLAESAEAGCVLVLEDDEGEERFGLMVDAVGGVVTVSRKMLEANPCTLEARCKWLFDGAYKMPSGLMVQLDPQKLRPSRLAETGMFKQEAIGENA
;
A
#
# COMPACT_ATOMS: atom_id res chain seq x y z
N MET A 1 -7.68 -15.60 34.15
CA MET A 1 -7.51 -14.51 33.42
C MET A 1 -6.89 -14.77 32.13
N HIS A 2 -7.28 -14.14 31.09
CA HIS A 2 -6.61 -14.37 29.97
C HIS A 2 -5.93 -13.27 29.53
N GLU A 3 -4.84 -13.46 28.89
CA GLU A 3 -4.13 -12.46 28.41
C GLU A 3 -4.68 -12.06 27.19
N GLU A 4 -4.69 -10.81 26.94
CA GLU A 4 -5.10 -10.33 25.72
C GLU A 4 -4.21 -10.81 24.70
N ASP A 5 -4.72 -11.31 23.61
CA ASP A 5 -3.93 -11.75 22.51
C ASP A 5 -3.44 -10.51 21.81
N ASP A 6 -2.16 -10.25 21.91
CA ASP A 6 -1.56 -9.10 21.31
C ASP A 6 -1.07 -9.37 19.90
N SER A 7 -1.33 -10.53 19.34
CA SER A 7 -0.81 -10.85 18.03
C SER A 7 -1.74 -10.33 16.94
N THR A 8 -1.18 -10.08 15.79
CA THR A 8 -1.92 -9.67 14.63
C THR A 8 -1.33 -10.38 13.43
N SER A 9 -2.14 -10.63 12.41
CA SER A 9 -1.69 -11.29 11.21
C SER A 9 -1.54 -10.26 10.11
N LEU A 10 -0.39 -10.25 9.47
CA LEU A 10 -0.12 -9.31 8.40
C LEU A 10 0.12 -10.08 7.11
N CYS A 11 -0.41 -9.57 6.03
CA CYS A 11 -0.11 -10.09 4.71
C CYS A 11 1.16 -9.39 4.26
N SER A 12 2.21 -10.16 3.99
CA SER A 12 3.47 -9.55 3.56
C SER A 12 3.41 -9.24 2.09
N MET A 13 4.08 -8.18 1.68
CA MET A 13 4.15 -7.79 0.29
C MET A 13 5.46 -7.09 0.04
N PHE A 14 5.83 -6.97 -1.21
CA PHE A 14 7.15 -6.47 -1.57
C PHE A 14 7.04 -5.40 -2.64
N ALA A 15 7.88 -4.39 -2.53
CA ALA A 15 8.05 -3.38 -3.56
C ALA A 15 9.51 -3.00 -3.57
N GLY A 16 10.15 -3.14 -4.70
CA GLY A 16 11.59 -2.99 -4.77
C GLY A 16 12.23 -4.05 -3.88
N ASP A 17 13.17 -3.63 -3.06
CA ASP A 17 13.85 -4.56 -2.18
C ASP A 17 13.28 -4.55 -0.77
N GLU A 18 12.16 -3.88 -0.56
CA GLU A 18 11.62 -3.70 0.78
C GLU A 18 10.41 -4.57 1.03
N SER A 19 10.22 -4.92 2.29
CA SER A 19 9.13 -5.78 2.73
C SER A 19 8.14 -4.97 3.55
N PHE A 20 6.86 -5.17 3.28
CA PHE A 20 5.80 -4.42 3.93
C PHE A 20 4.71 -5.37 4.39
N GLY A 21 3.87 -4.92 5.28
CA GLY A 21 2.76 -5.73 5.76
C GLY A 21 1.50 -4.91 5.95
N ILE A 22 0.36 -5.53 5.68
CA ILE A 22 -0.96 -4.95 5.95
C ILE A 22 -1.74 -5.96 6.77
N ASP A 23 -2.47 -5.48 7.76
CA ASP A 23 -3.33 -6.32 8.57
C ASP A 23 -4.27 -7.09 7.64
N THR A 24 -4.29 -8.42 7.76
CA THR A 24 -5.09 -9.25 6.86
C THR A 24 -6.57 -8.91 6.94
N GLY A 25 -7.03 -8.40 8.07
CA GLY A 25 -8.43 -8.02 8.21
C GLY A 25 -8.81 -6.81 7.39
N LYS A 26 -7.82 -6.08 6.86
CA LYS A 26 -8.09 -4.91 6.03
C LYS A 26 -8.06 -5.23 4.54
N ILE A 27 -7.68 -6.44 4.18
CA ILE A 27 -7.60 -6.83 2.78
C ILE A 27 -8.86 -7.57 2.42
N ARG A 28 -9.55 -7.08 1.39
CA ARG A 28 -10.76 -7.72 0.97
C ARG A 28 -10.49 -8.89 0.05
N GLU A 29 -9.52 -8.74 -0.81
CA GLU A 29 -9.21 -9.80 -1.76
C GLU A 29 -7.85 -9.56 -2.39
N VAL A 30 -7.17 -10.61 -2.78
CA VAL A 30 -5.92 -10.51 -3.52
C VAL A 30 -6.23 -10.96 -4.94
N LEU A 31 -6.08 -10.05 -5.90
CA LEU A 31 -6.42 -10.38 -7.29
C LEU A 31 -5.27 -11.01 -8.05
N GLY A 32 -4.07 -10.91 -7.53
CA GLY A 32 -2.90 -11.42 -8.25
C GLY A 32 -2.44 -10.42 -9.30
N LYS A 33 -1.66 -10.89 -10.24
CA LYS A 33 -1.10 -10.01 -11.26
C LYS A 33 -2.17 -9.54 -12.21
N ARG A 34 -2.15 -8.25 -12.49
CA ARG A 34 -3.14 -7.64 -13.37
C ARG A 34 -2.49 -6.55 -14.19
N GLU A 35 -2.93 -6.45 -15.42
CA GLU A 35 -2.58 -5.30 -16.23
C GLU A 35 -3.68 -4.28 -16.05
N LEU A 36 -3.29 -3.05 -15.80
CA LEU A 36 -4.25 -2.00 -15.49
C LEU A 36 -4.46 -1.10 -16.68
N GLU A 37 -5.68 -0.58 -16.79
CA GLU A 37 -5.96 0.39 -17.83
C GLU A 37 -5.60 1.76 -17.28
N ARG A 38 -4.74 2.48 -17.99
CA ARG A 38 -4.29 3.77 -17.50
C ARG A 38 -5.39 4.80 -17.65
N VAL A 39 -5.43 5.72 -16.69
CA VAL A 39 -6.39 6.81 -16.71
C VAL A 39 -5.64 8.07 -17.10
N PRO A 40 -5.96 8.69 -18.22
CA PRO A 40 -5.22 9.87 -18.63
C PRO A 40 -5.36 11.00 -17.62
N MET A 41 -4.25 11.68 -17.38
CA MET A 41 -4.20 12.84 -16.48
C MET A 41 -4.54 12.53 -15.04
N ALA A 42 -4.49 11.28 -14.65
CA ALA A 42 -4.68 10.92 -13.26
C ALA A 42 -3.47 11.34 -12.44
N PRO A 43 -3.64 11.48 -11.13
CA PRO A 43 -2.52 11.78 -10.25
C PRO A 43 -1.44 10.72 -10.35
N VAL A 44 -0.21 11.08 -10.03
CA VAL A 44 0.93 10.18 -10.18
C VAL A 44 0.77 8.91 -9.37
N PHE A 45 0.04 8.94 -8.28
CA PHE A 45 -0.10 7.75 -7.45
C PHE A 45 -1.13 6.76 -8.01
N VAL A 46 -1.86 7.12 -9.07
CA VAL A 46 -2.85 6.20 -9.64
C VAL A 46 -2.17 5.38 -10.71
N ALA A 47 -2.12 4.06 -10.50
CA ALA A 47 -1.54 3.16 -11.49
C ALA A 47 -2.50 2.94 -12.64
N GLY A 48 -3.78 2.94 -12.39
CA GLY A 48 -4.79 2.72 -13.41
C GLY A 48 -6.05 2.19 -12.77
N VAL A 49 -6.89 1.55 -13.57
CA VAL A 49 -8.13 0.95 -13.06
C VAL A 49 -8.22 -0.49 -13.52
N VAL A 50 -8.92 -1.28 -12.75
CA VAL A 50 -9.11 -2.69 -13.06
C VAL A 50 -10.57 -3.04 -12.82
N PRO A 51 -11.17 -3.91 -13.63
CA PRO A 51 -12.54 -4.33 -13.38
C PRO A 51 -12.61 -5.19 -12.12
N TYR A 52 -13.61 -4.98 -11.31
CA TYR A 52 -13.79 -5.77 -10.11
C TYR A 52 -15.26 -5.81 -9.74
N ARG A 53 -15.83 -7.01 -9.81
CA ARG A 53 -17.22 -7.28 -9.41
C ARG A 53 -18.22 -6.31 -10.04
N GLY A 54 -18.10 -6.13 -11.33
CA GLY A 54 -19.04 -5.28 -12.07
C GLY A 54 -18.77 -3.81 -11.98
N ASP A 55 -17.68 -3.44 -11.36
CA ASP A 55 -17.33 -2.05 -11.17
C ASP A 55 -15.90 -1.83 -11.62
N VAL A 56 -15.42 -0.63 -11.52
CA VAL A 56 -14.05 -0.29 -11.86
C VAL A 56 -13.34 0.16 -10.61
N LEU A 57 -12.17 -0.43 -10.35
CA LEU A 57 -11.44 -0.17 -9.15
C LEU A 57 -10.25 0.71 -9.42
N THR A 58 -10.23 1.90 -8.83
CA THR A 58 -9.06 2.78 -8.93
C THR A 58 -7.92 2.14 -8.14
N THR A 59 -6.77 2.01 -8.75
CA THR A 59 -5.66 1.28 -8.15
C THR A 59 -4.49 2.22 -7.93
N VAL A 60 -3.98 2.22 -6.71
CA VAL A 60 -2.87 3.05 -6.29
C VAL A 60 -1.57 2.30 -6.55
N SER A 61 -0.57 2.99 -7.08
CA SER A 61 0.75 2.41 -7.30
C SER A 61 1.59 2.59 -6.05
N PHE A 62 1.93 1.48 -5.38
CA PHE A 62 2.77 1.57 -4.20
C PHE A 62 4.17 2.04 -4.59
N ARG A 63 4.66 1.62 -5.75
CA ARG A 63 5.98 2.08 -6.21
C ARG A 63 5.98 3.61 -6.37
N ALA A 64 4.90 4.18 -6.89
CA ALA A 64 4.83 5.63 -7.02
C ALA A 64 4.85 6.31 -5.66
N LEU A 65 4.17 5.74 -4.67
CA LEU A 65 4.17 6.32 -3.34
C LEU A 65 5.56 6.28 -2.72
N LEU A 66 6.35 5.28 -3.05
CA LEU A 66 7.68 5.14 -2.52
C LEU A 66 8.73 5.89 -3.35
N GLY A 67 8.32 6.49 -4.45
CA GLY A 67 9.27 7.18 -5.31
C GLY A 67 10.10 6.26 -6.19
N LEU A 68 9.65 5.03 -6.38
CA LEU A 68 10.37 4.09 -7.23
C LEU A 68 9.87 4.18 -8.66
N ALA A 69 10.73 3.84 -9.61
CA ALA A 69 10.36 3.85 -11.01
C ALA A 69 9.32 2.77 -11.28
N GLU A 70 8.55 2.95 -12.33
CA GLU A 70 7.58 1.96 -12.72
C GLU A 70 8.26 0.65 -13.04
N SER A 71 7.61 -0.45 -12.69
CA SER A 71 8.14 -1.77 -12.98
C SER A 71 7.73 -2.17 -14.39
N ALA A 72 8.61 -2.88 -15.08
CA ALA A 72 8.27 -3.39 -16.40
C ALA A 72 7.31 -4.55 -16.34
N GLU A 73 7.20 -5.18 -15.16
CA GLU A 73 6.33 -6.33 -15.02
C GLU A 73 5.02 -5.95 -14.37
N ALA A 74 3.97 -6.72 -14.67
CA ALA A 74 2.68 -6.47 -14.05
C ALA A 74 2.79 -6.72 -12.56
N GLY A 75 2.19 -5.85 -11.78
CA GLY A 75 2.18 -6.02 -10.34
C GLY A 75 0.98 -6.80 -9.86
N CYS A 76 0.98 -7.12 -8.59
CA CYS A 76 -0.14 -7.78 -7.93
C CYS A 76 -1.05 -6.74 -7.34
N VAL A 77 -2.35 -6.93 -7.46
CA VAL A 77 -3.32 -5.96 -6.95
C VAL A 77 -4.03 -6.55 -5.73
N LEU A 78 -4.04 -5.77 -4.66
CA LEU A 78 -4.80 -6.10 -3.45
C LEU A 78 -6.01 -5.19 -3.44
N VAL A 79 -7.17 -5.72 -3.06
CA VAL A 79 -8.37 -4.92 -2.93
C VAL A 79 -8.53 -4.52 -1.47
N LEU A 80 -8.56 -3.22 -1.21
CA LEU A 80 -8.67 -2.66 0.12
C LEU A 80 -9.93 -1.81 0.21
N GLU A 81 -10.36 -1.54 1.42
CA GLU A 81 -11.57 -0.81 1.62
C GLU A 81 -11.45 -0.03 2.92
N ASP A 82 -12.05 1.13 3.05
CA ASP A 82 -11.96 1.88 4.29
C ASP A 82 -12.85 1.22 5.35
N ASP A 83 -12.71 1.67 6.59
CA ASP A 83 -13.38 1.03 7.71
C ASP A 83 -14.90 1.08 7.59
N GLU A 84 -15.43 2.09 6.93
CA GLU A 84 -16.86 2.20 6.76
C GLU A 84 -17.36 1.48 5.50
N GLY A 85 -16.44 0.94 4.71
CA GLY A 85 -16.82 0.27 3.48
C GLY A 85 -17.28 1.20 2.39
N GLU A 86 -16.98 2.48 2.49
CA GLU A 86 -17.42 3.46 1.52
C GLU A 86 -16.46 3.66 0.37
N GLU A 87 -15.21 3.43 0.58
CA GLU A 87 -14.22 3.60 -0.49
C GLU A 87 -13.43 2.32 -0.66
N ARG A 88 -13.57 1.71 -1.84
CA ARG A 88 -12.86 0.49 -2.18
C ARG A 88 -11.85 0.85 -3.25
N PHE A 89 -10.65 0.38 -3.13
CA PHE A 89 -9.61 0.71 -4.07
C PHE A 89 -8.60 -0.43 -4.17
N GLY A 90 -7.76 -0.38 -5.19
CA GLY A 90 -6.70 -1.36 -5.33
C GLY A 90 -5.38 -0.80 -4.92
N LEU A 91 -4.49 -1.66 -4.47
CA LEU A 91 -3.09 -1.30 -4.20
C LEU A 91 -2.24 -2.24 -5.02
N MET A 92 -1.42 -1.69 -5.92
CA MET A 92 -0.55 -2.51 -6.75
C MET A 92 0.84 -2.55 -6.14
N VAL A 93 1.31 -3.76 -5.87
CA VAL A 93 2.64 -4.01 -5.30
C VAL A 93 3.38 -4.94 -6.24
N ASP A 94 4.68 -5.14 -6.03
CA ASP A 94 5.46 -6.01 -6.90
C ASP A 94 5.07 -7.47 -6.73
N ALA A 95 4.90 -7.89 -5.49
CA ALA A 95 4.57 -9.27 -5.18
C ALA A 95 3.90 -9.35 -3.83
N VAL A 96 3.11 -10.40 -3.63
CA VAL A 96 2.45 -10.67 -2.35
C VAL A 96 3.07 -11.94 -1.80
N GLY A 97 3.45 -11.92 -0.55
CA GLY A 97 4.00 -13.09 0.13
C GLY A 97 2.97 -13.74 1.02
N GLY A 98 3.43 -14.44 2.01
CA GLY A 98 2.53 -15.14 2.92
C GLY A 98 2.04 -14.27 4.05
N VAL A 99 1.28 -14.90 4.93
CA VAL A 99 0.77 -14.23 6.12
C VAL A 99 1.75 -14.50 7.25
N VAL A 100 2.12 -13.45 7.97
CA VAL A 100 3.00 -13.61 9.12
C VAL A 100 2.26 -13.11 10.35
N THR A 101 2.53 -13.73 11.49
CA THR A 101 1.91 -13.32 12.74
C THR A 101 2.96 -12.59 13.56
N VAL A 102 2.63 -11.43 14.06
CA VAL A 102 3.56 -10.62 14.84
C VAL A 102 2.86 -10.18 16.12
N SER A 103 3.64 -9.77 17.11
CA SER A 103 3.08 -9.23 18.34
C SER A 103 3.08 -7.71 18.21
N ARG A 104 1.91 -7.08 18.41
CA ARG A 104 1.81 -5.65 18.28
C ARG A 104 2.74 -4.91 19.23
N LYS A 105 3.11 -5.55 20.35
CA LYS A 105 4.02 -4.92 21.27
C LYS A 105 5.40 -4.77 20.69
N MET A 106 5.72 -5.49 19.64
CA MET A 106 7.04 -5.42 19.03
C MET A 106 7.14 -4.40 17.90
N LEU A 107 6.05 -3.65 17.66
CA LEU A 107 6.08 -2.65 16.62
C LEU A 107 6.99 -1.50 17.06
N GLU A 108 7.95 -1.16 16.24
CA GLU A 108 8.89 -0.09 16.55
C GLU A 108 8.60 1.11 15.68
N ALA A 109 9.11 2.26 16.07
CA ALA A 109 8.92 3.48 15.31
C ALA A 109 9.49 3.32 13.91
N ASN A 110 9.00 4.13 12.99
CA ASN A 110 9.46 4.07 11.61
C ASN A 110 10.96 4.32 11.54
N PRO A 111 11.66 3.57 10.68
CA PRO A 111 13.09 3.79 10.51
C PRO A 111 13.37 5.21 10.02
N CYS A 112 14.45 5.78 10.50
CA CYS A 112 14.81 7.13 10.09
C CYS A 112 15.24 7.18 8.63
N THR A 113 15.46 6.02 8.02
CA THR A 113 15.87 5.99 6.63
C THR A 113 14.68 6.18 5.69
N LEU A 114 13.45 6.09 6.18
CA LEU A 114 12.30 6.31 5.32
C LEU A 114 12.20 7.78 4.96
N GLU A 115 11.81 8.03 3.73
CA GLU A 115 11.64 9.41 3.31
C GLU A 115 10.49 10.06 4.03
N ALA A 116 10.65 11.30 4.40
CA ALA A 116 9.65 12.01 5.18
C ALA A 116 8.28 11.99 4.53
N ARG A 117 8.23 12.09 3.22
CA ARG A 117 6.94 12.15 2.53
C ARG A 117 6.19 10.83 2.59
N CYS A 118 6.90 9.73 2.89
CA CYS A 118 6.27 8.42 2.95
C CYS A 118 5.99 7.96 4.35
N LYS A 119 6.69 8.52 5.34
CA LYS A 119 6.57 7.99 6.70
C LYS A 119 5.16 7.99 7.23
N TRP A 120 4.38 8.97 6.85
CA TRP A 120 3.04 9.06 7.40
C TRP A 120 2.12 7.93 6.93
N LEU A 121 2.55 7.18 5.91
CA LEU A 121 1.76 6.06 5.43
C LEU A 121 1.94 4.81 6.30
N PHE A 122 2.95 4.81 7.16
CA PHE A 122 3.35 3.63 7.88
C PHE A 122 3.10 3.77 9.37
N ASP A 123 2.71 2.65 9.99
CA ASP A 123 2.50 2.64 11.43
C ASP A 123 3.79 2.40 12.19
N GLY A 124 4.74 1.78 11.58
CA GLY A 124 5.99 1.39 12.22
C GLY A 124 6.59 0.20 11.53
N ALA A 125 7.50 -0.47 12.17
CA ALA A 125 8.18 -1.61 11.57
C ALA A 125 8.40 -2.71 12.58
N TYR A 126 8.44 -3.95 12.08
CA TYR A 126 8.75 -5.11 12.88
C TYR A 126 10.09 -5.68 12.45
N LYS A 127 10.88 -6.15 13.39
CA LYS A 127 12.12 -6.84 13.07
C LYS A 127 11.77 -8.29 12.76
N MET A 128 12.11 -8.72 11.58
CA MET A 128 11.85 -10.08 11.14
C MET A 128 13.18 -10.76 10.88
N PRO A 129 13.24 -12.09 10.83
CA PRO A 129 14.49 -12.77 10.55
C PRO A 129 15.15 -12.32 9.24
N SER A 130 14.34 -11.93 8.27
CA SER A 130 14.87 -11.51 6.98
C SER A 130 15.10 -10.00 6.89
N GLY A 131 14.82 -9.24 7.93
CA GLY A 131 15.00 -7.80 7.92
C GLY A 131 13.78 -7.10 8.46
N LEU A 132 13.64 -5.83 8.17
CA LEU A 132 12.50 -5.07 8.67
C LEU A 132 11.30 -5.25 7.77
N MET A 133 10.12 -5.33 8.37
CA MET A 133 8.88 -5.31 7.63
C MET A 133 8.09 -4.09 8.11
N VAL A 134 7.80 -3.17 7.21
CA VAL A 134 7.13 -1.92 7.57
C VAL A 134 5.63 -2.11 7.45
N GLN A 135 4.89 -1.72 8.48
CA GLN A 135 3.44 -1.92 8.47
C GLN A 135 2.76 -0.70 7.86
N LEU A 136 1.89 -0.95 6.88
CA LEU A 136 1.14 0.09 6.21
C LEU A 136 -0.20 0.30 6.87
N ASP A 137 -0.68 1.53 6.81
CA ASP A 137 -2.02 1.85 7.28
C ASP A 137 -2.90 2.04 6.04
N PRO A 138 -3.77 1.09 5.73
CA PRO A 138 -4.59 1.17 4.51
C PRO A 138 -5.48 2.40 4.47
N GLN A 139 -5.86 2.95 5.62
CA GLN A 139 -6.71 4.13 5.62
C GLN A 139 -6.00 5.32 4.99
N LYS A 140 -4.69 5.37 5.10
CA LYS A 140 -3.92 6.46 4.54
C LYS A 140 -3.61 6.27 3.06
N LEU A 141 -3.88 5.07 2.54
CA LEU A 141 -3.63 4.79 1.13
C LEU A 141 -4.83 5.05 0.25
N ARG A 142 -5.96 5.44 0.82
CA ARG A 142 -7.16 5.68 0.03
C ARG A 142 -6.93 6.79 -0.99
N PRO A 143 -7.38 6.60 -2.22
CA PRO A 143 -7.17 7.64 -3.23
C PRO A 143 -7.70 9.01 -2.81
N SER A 144 -8.85 9.07 -2.12
CA SER A 144 -9.38 10.33 -1.66
C SER A 144 -8.45 10.99 -0.67
N ARG A 145 -7.85 10.21 0.21
CA ARG A 145 -6.94 10.74 1.21
C ARG A 145 -5.65 11.21 0.57
N LEU A 146 -5.13 10.42 -0.35
CA LEU A 146 -3.88 10.77 -1.02
C LEU A 146 -4.07 12.05 -1.83
N ALA A 147 -5.23 12.23 -2.45
CA ALA A 147 -5.48 13.43 -3.21
C ALA A 147 -5.53 14.66 -2.31
N GLU A 148 -6.03 14.51 -1.11
CA GLU A 148 -6.12 15.64 -0.20
C GLU A 148 -4.78 16.14 0.29
N THR A 149 -3.80 15.25 0.38
CA THR A 149 -2.52 15.65 0.94
C THR A 149 -1.73 16.55 0.00
N GLY A 150 -1.96 16.40 -1.29
CA GLY A 150 -1.19 17.15 -2.27
C GLY A 150 0.24 16.70 -2.40
N MET A 151 0.70 15.74 -1.58
CA MET A 151 2.09 15.32 -1.61
C MET A 151 2.47 14.57 -2.86
N PHE A 152 1.50 13.99 -3.54
CA PHE A 152 1.78 13.19 -4.71
C PHE A 152 1.20 13.82 -5.97
N LYS A 153 1.06 15.14 -5.97
CA LYS A 153 0.59 15.80 -7.16
C LYS A 153 1.66 15.75 -8.22
N GLN A 154 1.19 15.70 -9.46
CA GLN A 154 2.13 15.69 -10.52
C GLN A 154 2.66 17.04 -10.71
N GLU A 155 3.89 17.24 -10.36
CA GLU A 155 4.42 18.50 -10.48
C GLU A 155 4.85 18.77 -11.79
N ALA A 156 5.22 17.94 -12.40
CA ALA A 156 5.72 18.13 -13.67
C ALA A 156 5.06 19.00 -14.51
N ILE A 157 4.04 19.02 -14.27
CA ILE A 157 3.35 19.77 -14.98
C ILE A 157 3.94 20.94 -15.07
N GLY A 158 3.99 21.30 -14.26
CA GLY A 158 4.40 22.46 -14.29
C GLY A 158 5.48 22.70 -14.94
N GLU A 159 5.83 22.35 -14.93
CA GLU A 159 6.64 22.71 -15.39
C GLU A 159 6.94 22.79 -16.34
N ASN A 160 7.02 22.69 -16.63
CA ASN A 160 7.35 22.88 -17.54
C ASN A 160 6.94 23.52 -18.02
N ALA A 161 6.77 23.68 -17.77
CA ALA A 161 6.44 24.37 -18.25
C ALA A 161 6.94 25.04 -18.71
#